data_a8caf4ed4e6af855f17c7d31e1027cb1
#
_entry.id   a8caf4ed4e6af855f17c7d31e1027cb1
#
_cell.length_a   1.000
_cell.length_b   1.000
_cell.length_c   1.000
_cell.angle_alpha   90.00
_cell.angle_beta   90.00
_cell.angle_gamma   90.00
#
_symmetry.space_group_name_H-M   'P 1'
#
loop_
_entity.id
_entity.type
_entity.pdbx_description
1 polymer ?
#
loop_
_entity_poly.entity_id
_entity_poly.type
_entity_poly.pdbx_seq_one_letter_code
_entity_poly.pdbx_strand_id
1 'polypeptide(L)'
;MLPDPSAWTRRLVALRSLLRHPRLALSLASVRLSGKRVRARQGFAALLGLDHHALWRSDGDTSSFGGGSASGNAETVFLIHTAPGHTLAAGAGSRIAAAFASDPDLQALYGDALASFPDGSILPLLRPAFDPDYLLAVDYIGPVIALRRTGLVPIELPDDASPTFAAECLLRTADRFGSGAIRHLPQFLSQWSVGAGGEGSSSHRSARLALVEKRGLTARIDEHGVITVLRPLPEQRPLVSLIVPTRDRLDLLRPCLDSLRRATDWPACEILICDNDSAEVETLAYLRDLTEQGIARIVACPGPFNFAAMNNAAAAAARGRLLAFVNNDVEAFAPDWLELMCREAMRPDVGAVGARLLDGEGRIQHGGVVLGPGGLVTHGHRFFPGDALGYLSALRATREVSAVTAACLVVEAEKFRAVGGFDAETFPVDFNDVDLCLRLRQAGFRTLYVGGAVLHHREAASRRRSAETQSRHRREVEAFRRRWGPLLAQDPHYHPGFDPDLGTYARLR
;
A
#
# COMPACT_ATOMS: atom_id res chain seq x y z
N MET A 1 -22.19 13.55 -9.69
CA MET A 1 -20.84 14.16 -9.69
C MET A 1 -20.85 15.16 -8.54
N LEU A 2 -19.94 15.05 -7.57
CA LEU A 2 -19.85 16.09 -6.53
C LEU A 2 -19.38 17.39 -7.20
N PRO A 3 -19.93 18.56 -6.82
CA PRO A 3 -19.49 19.81 -7.37
C PRO A 3 -18.01 20.04 -7.05
N ASP A 4 -17.24 20.42 -8.06
CA ASP A 4 -15.83 20.72 -7.89
C ASP A 4 -15.68 21.96 -6.97
N PRO A 5 -14.84 21.90 -5.91
CA PRO A 5 -14.67 23.06 -5.03
C PRO A 5 -14.25 24.30 -5.84
N SER A 6 -14.81 25.45 -5.52
CA SER A 6 -14.52 26.69 -6.22
C SER A 6 -12.98 26.96 -6.26
N ALA A 7 -12.51 27.63 -7.30
CA ALA A 7 -11.09 28.01 -7.39
C ALA A 7 -10.62 28.81 -6.16
N TRP A 8 -11.53 29.55 -5.53
CA TRP A 8 -11.28 30.30 -4.29
C TRP A 8 -11.09 29.39 -3.09
N THR A 9 -11.95 28.39 -2.90
CA THR A 9 -11.85 27.39 -1.84
C THR A 9 -10.52 26.63 -1.93
N ARG A 10 -10.12 26.21 -3.13
CA ARG A 10 -8.82 25.57 -3.37
C ARG A 10 -7.64 26.47 -3.01
N ARG A 11 -7.70 27.76 -3.33
CA ARG A 11 -6.65 28.73 -2.98
C ARG A 11 -6.55 28.94 -1.47
N LEU A 12 -7.68 29.04 -0.76
CA LEU A 12 -7.70 29.21 0.71
C LEU A 12 -7.15 27.96 1.41
N VAL A 13 -7.54 26.76 0.98
CA VAL A 13 -7.02 25.52 1.54
C VAL A 13 -5.51 25.41 1.26
N ALA A 14 -5.08 25.71 0.03
CA ALA A 14 -3.65 25.73 -0.31
C ALA A 14 -2.87 26.69 0.58
N LEU A 15 -3.38 27.91 0.80
CA LEU A 15 -2.73 28.88 1.68
C LEU A 15 -2.67 28.41 3.14
N ARG A 16 -3.76 27.85 3.66
CA ARG A 16 -3.79 27.27 5.01
C ARG A 16 -2.79 26.12 5.17
N SER A 17 -2.74 25.19 4.22
CA SER A 17 -1.80 24.08 4.23
C SER A 17 -0.35 24.55 4.14
N LEU A 18 -0.05 25.54 3.31
CA LEU A 18 1.28 26.15 3.24
C LEU A 18 1.71 26.77 4.58
N LEU A 19 0.78 27.46 5.26
CA LEU A 19 1.03 28.07 6.56
C LEU A 19 1.20 27.06 7.70
N ARG A 20 0.45 25.95 7.64
CA ARG A 20 0.55 24.86 8.65
C ARG A 20 1.78 24.00 8.46
N HIS A 21 2.28 23.85 7.24
CA HIS A 21 3.41 22.99 6.90
C HIS A 21 4.54 23.77 6.18
N PRO A 22 5.11 24.83 6.76
CA PRO A 22 6.04 25.72 6.07
C PRO A 22 7.33 25.03 5.62
N ARG A 23 7.85 24.07 6.39
CA ARG A 23 9.07 23.31 6.03
C ARG A 23 8.83 22.47 4.78
N LEU A 24 7.70 21.78 4.69
CA LEU A 24 7.33 21.00 3.50
C LEU A 24 7.15 21.94 2.29
N ALA A 25 6.48 23.07 2.46
CA ALA A 25 6.28 24.05 1.41
C ALA A 25 7.60 24.58 0.83
N LEU A 26 8.57 24.91 1.67
CA LEU A 26 9.91 25.35 1.26
C LEU A 26 10.69 24.25 0.55
N SER A 27 10.65 23.02 1.07
CA SER A 27 11.26 21.86 0.42
C SER A 27 10.70 21.62 -0.98
N LEU A 28 9.37 21.69 -1.14
CA LEU A 28 8.71 21.51 -2.45
C LEU A 28 9.02 22.65 -3.43
N ALA A 29 9.15 23.87 -2.95
CA ALA A 29 9.63 24.99 -3.76
C ALA A 29 11.04 24.73 -4.28
N SER A 30 11.96 24.26 -3.44
CA SER A 30 13.31 23.83 -3.84
C SER A 30 13.28 22.71 -4.86
N VAL A 31 12.47 21.67 -4.65
CA VAL A 31 12.27 20.56 -5.60
C VAL A 31 11.78 21.07 -6.96
N ARG A 32 10.88 22.06 -6.96
CA ARG A 32 10.38 22.68 -8.20
C ARG A 32 11.48 23.49 -8.92
N LEU A 33 12.26 24.27 -8.18
CA LEU A 33 13.38 25.06 -8.71
C LEU A 33 14.49 24.17 -9.28
N SER A 34 14.71 22.99 -8.71
CA SER A 34 15.65 21.99 -9.24
C SER A 34 15.16 21.27 -10.52
N GLY A 35 14.05 21.70 -11.10
CA GLY A 35 13.51 21.16 -12.35
C GLY A 35 12.74 19.83 -12.22
N LYS A 36 12.55 19.32 -11.02
CA LYS A 36 11.79 18.08 -10.74
C LYS A 36 10.28 18.34 -10.70
N ARG A 37 9.71 18.82 -11.81
CA ARG A 37 8.32 19.31 -11.89
C ARG A 37 7.27 18.29 -11.45
N VAL A 38 7.43 17.01 -11.82
CA VAL A 38 6.48 15.93 -11.46
C VAL A 38 6.49 15.71 -9.93
N ARG A 39 7.67 15.58 -9.33
CA ARG A 39 7.80 15.43 -7.85
C ARG A 39 7.24 16.65 -7.11
N ALA A 40 7.49 17.85 -7.60
CA ALA A 40 6.93 19.07 -7.00
C ALA A 40 5.40 19.08 -7.08
N ARG A 41 4.81 18.67 -8.21
CA ARG A 41 3.34 18.57 -8.38
C ARG A 41 2.75 17.56 -7.40
N GLN A 42 3.36 16.38 -7.24
CA GLN A 42 2.94 15.37 -6.28
C GLN A 42 3.04 15.89 -4.83
N GLY A 43 4.14 16.55 -4.50
CA GLY A 43 4.33 17.11 -3.17
C GLY A 43 3.35 18.24 -2.83
N PHE A 44 3.03 19.12 -3.79
CA PHE A 44 1.98 20.12 -3.60
C PHE A 44 0.59 19.49 -3.48
N ALA A 45 0.31 18.40 -4.20
CA ALA A 45 -0.93 17.64 -4.03
C ALA A 45 -1.00 16.95 -2.67
N ALA A 46 0.12 16.39 -2.18
CA ALA A 46 0.20 15.85 -0.83
C ALA A 46 -0.05 16.91 0.24
N LEU A 47 0.54 18.10 0.08
CA LEU A 47 0.32 19.24 0.98
C LEU A 47 -1.17 19.61 1.07
N LEU A 48 -1.89 19.61 -0.07
CA LEU A 48 -3.33 19.83 -0.11
C LEU A 48 -4.11 18.65 0.50
N GLY A 49 -3.63 17.45 0.34
CA GLY A 49 -4.24 16.22 0.89
C GLY A 49 -4.14 16.12 2.40
N LEU A 50 -3.22 16.83 3.06
CA LEU A 50 -3.17 16.92 4.53
C LEU A 50 -4.38 17.65 5.13
N ASP A 51 -5.00 18.54 4.35
CA ASP A 51 -6.23 19.26 4.72
C ASP A 51 -7.42 18.84 3.83
N HIS A 52 -7.44 17.58 3.34
CA HIS A 52 -8.41 17.11 2.35
C HIS A 52 -9.87 17.24 2.79
N HIS A 53 -10.19 17.13 4.09
CA HIS A 53 -11.55 17.37 4.61
C HIS A 53 -12.09 18.77 4.22
N ALA A 54 -11.23 19.78 4.14
CA ALA A 54 -11.63 21.11 3.73
C ALA A 54 -11.82 21.28 2.22
N LEU A 55 -11.12 20.45 1.41
CA LEU A 55 -11.27 20.47 -0.07
C LEU A 55 -12.52 19.75 -0.56
N TRP A 56 -12.97 18.76 0.19
CA TRP A 56 -14.03 17.84 -0.22
C TRP A 56 -15.40 18.20 0.36
N ARG A 57 -15.43 19.06 1.37
CA ARG A 57 -16.68 19.61 1.90
C ARG A 57 -17.32 20.47 0.82
N SER A 58 -18.41 19.98 0.24
CA SER A 58 -19.28 20.78 -0.62
C SER A 58 -20.50 21.23 0.17
N ASP A 59 -20.97 22.43 -0.07
CA ASP A 59 -22.31 22.88 0.32
C ASP A 59 -23.32 22.16 -0.59
N GLY A 60 -23.42 20.84 -0.44
CA GLY A 60 -24.13 19.98 -1.38
C GLY A 60 -25.61 19.88 -1.04
N ASP A 61 -26.43 20.09 -2.04
CA ASP A 61 -27.84 19.71 -2.02
C ASP A 61 -27.95 18.17 -1.94
N THR A 62 -28.34 17.66 -0.77
CA THR A 62 -28.60 16.25 -0.49
C THR A 62 -29.97 15.78 -0.95
N SER A 63 -30.80 16.65 -1.56
CA SER A 63 -32.16 16.35 -1.96
C SER A 63 -32.30 15.19 -2.95
N SER A 64 -31.24 14.82 -3.64
CA SER A 64 -31.21 13.65 -4.54
C SER A 64 -31.07 12.29 -3.84
N PHE A 65 -30.80 12.27 -2.52
CA PHE A 65 -30.72 11.07 -1.71
C PHE A 65 -32.01 10.89 -0.91
N GLY A 66 -33.10 10.55 -1.59
CA GLY A 66 -34.34 10.22 -0.96
C GLY A 66 -34.24 8.93 -0.16
N GLY A 67 -34.52 8.99 1.15
CA GLY A 67 -34.60 7.81 2.01
C GLY A 67 -35.71 6.87 1.52
N GLY A 68 -35.33 5.82 0.81
CA GLY A 68 -36.19 4.70 0.44
C GLY A 68 -35.77 3.51 1.26
N SER A 69 -36.50 3.13 2.29
CA SER A 69 -36.45 1.77 2.83
C SER A 69 -36.87 0.83 1.71
N ALA A 70 -35.89 0.13 1.12
CA ALA A 70 -36.19 -0.89 0.13
C ALA A 70 -36.68 -2.17 0.83
N SER A 71 -37.91 -2.16 1.32
CA SER A 71 -38.67 -3.37 1.55
C SER A 71 -39.41 -3.71 0.25
N GLY A 72 -38.74 -4.33 -0.68
CA GLY A 72 -39.32 -4.78 -1.93
C GLY A 72 -39.67 -6.26 -1.84
N ASN A 73 -40.96 -6.57 -1.89
CA ASN A 73 -41.52 -7.90 -2.17
C ASN A 73 -41.13 -8.29 -3.60
N ALA A 74 -40.12 -9.12 -3.74
CA ALA A 74 -39.88 -10.07 -4.79
C ALA A 74 -38.83 -11.05 -4.24
N GLU A 75 -38.77 -12.29 -4.71
CA GLU A 75 -37.71 -13.24 -4.39
C GLU A 75 -36.34 -12.55 -4.60
N THR A 76 -35.90 -11.81 -3.57
CA THR A 76 -34.67 -11.01 -3.67
C THR A 76 -33.50 -11.97 -3.58
N VAL A 77 -32.81 -12.11 -4.71
CA VAL A 77 -31.60 -12.91 -4.90
C VAL A 77 -30.49 -12.50 -3.92
N PHE A 78 -30.64 -11.38 -3.22
CA PHE A 78 -29.63 -10.83 -2.32
C PHE A 78 -30.24 -10.17 -1.07
N LEU A 79 -29.44 -10.04 -0.01
CA LEU A 79 -29.71 -9.29 1.20
C LEU A 79 -28.88 -8.01 1.19
N ILE A 80 -29.47 -6.86 1.50
CA ILE A 80 -28.73 -5.63 1.79
C ILE A 80 -28.74 -5.43 3.30
N HIS A 81 -27.55 -5.38 3.91
CA HIS A 81 -27.36 -4.97 5.29
C HIS A 81 -27.03 -3.47 5.34
N THR A 82 -27.68 -2.77 6.25
CA THR A 82 -27.46 -1.33 6.48
C THR A 82 -27.56 -1.08 7.98
N ALA A 83 -26.47 -0.68 8.63
CA ALA A 83 -26.49 -0.37 10.07
C ALA A 83 -27.29 0.90 10.38
N PRO A 84 -27.75 1.07 11.64
CA PRO A 84 -28.44 2.27 12.11
C PRO A 84 -27.66 3.55 11.79
N GLY A 85 -28.37 4.61 11.37
CA GLY A 85 -27.75 5.88 10.98
C GLY A 85 -27.23 5.96 9.56
N HIS A 86 -27.29 4.85 8.80
CA HIS A 86 -26.94 4.80 7.38
C HIS A 86 -28.20 4.69 6.53
N THR A 87 -28.20 5.32 5.36
CA THR A 87 -29.27 5.24 4.38
C THR A 87 -28.73 4.83 3.02
N LEU A 88 -29.54 4.12 2.23
CA LEU A 88 -29.20 3.80 0.86
C LEU A 88 -29.39 5.01 -0.04
N ALA A 89 -28.45 5.21 -0.97
CA ALA A 89 -28.61 6.21 -2.01
C ALA A 89 -29.75 5.86 -2.97
N ALA A 90 -30.36 6.87 -3.58
CA ALA A 90 -31.41 6.67 -4.59
C ALA A 90 -30.93 5.73 -5.71
N GLY A 91 -31.71 4.71 -6.03
CA GLY A 91 -31.38 3.70 -7.06
C GLY A 91 -30.24 2.74 -6.69
N ALA A 92 -29.74 2.73 -5.45
CA ALA A 92 -28.70 1.79 -5.02
C ALA A 92 -29.16 0.34 -5.17
N GLY A 93 -30.41 0.01 -4.80
CA GLY A 93 -30.97 -1.34 -4.96
C GLY A 93 -30.95 -1.83 -6.40
N SER A 94 -31.32 -0.98 -7.36
CA SER A 94 -31.29 -1.33 -8.79
C SER A 94 -29.85 -1.57 -9.31
N ARG A 95 -28.87 -0.77 -8.86
CA ARG A 95 -27.46 -0.94 -9.21
C ARG A 95 -26.90 -2.26 -8.65
N ILE A 96 -27.24 -2.56 -7.39
CA ILE A 96 -26.87 -3.81 -6.72
C ILE A 96 -27.47 -5.02 -7.48
N ALA A 97 -28.78 -4.95 -7.81
CA ALA A 97 -29.45 -6.00 -8.57
C ALA A 97 -28.80 -6.24 -9.94
N ALA A 98 -28.49 -5.18 -10.67
CA ALA A 98 -27.83 -5.26 -11.96
C ALA A 98 -26.43 -5.90 -11.83
N ALA A 99 -25.66 -5.58 -10.79
CA ALA A 99 -24.35 -6.17 -10.55
C ALA A 99 -24.45 -7.69 -10.30
N PHE A 100 -25.38 -8.15 -9.47
CA PHE A 100 -25.60 -9.57 -9.23
C PHE A 100 -26.15 -10.30 -10.46
N ALA A 101 -26.98 -9.65 -11.27
CA ALA A 101 -27.49 -10.22 -12.52
C ALA A 101 -26.41 -10.39 -13.59
N SER A 102 -25.45 -9.45 -13.63
CA SER A 102 -24.35 -9.48 -14.61
C SER A 102 -23.25 -10.50 -14.29
N ASP A 103 -23.20 -11.01 -13.06
CA ASP A 103 -22.14 -11.91 -12.60
C ASP A 103 -22.71 -12.97 -11.65
N PRO A 104 -22.92 -14.20 -12.15
CA PRO A 104 -23.42 -15.31 -11.32
C PRO A 104 -22.49 -15.72 -10.19
N ASP A 105 -21.18 -15.52 -10.32
CA ASP A 105 -20.17 -15.92 -9.33
C ASP A 105 -20.01 -14.89 -8.21
N LEU A 106 -20.56 -13.69 -8.40
CA LEU A 106 -20.52 -12.62 -7.40
C LEU A 106 -21.33 -13.03 -6.16
N GLN A 107 -20.71 -13.05 -4.99
CA GLN A 107 -21.34 -13.45 -3.73
C GLN A 107 -21.62 -12.28 -2.81
N ALA A 108 -20.77 -11.25 -2.85
CA ALA A 108 -20.94 -10.04 -2.04
C ALA A 108 -20.48 -8.79 -2.81
N LEU A 109 -21.03 -7.66 -2.45
CA LEU A 109 -20.55 -6.37 -2.94
C LEU A 109 -20.73 -5.25 -1.90
N TYR A 110 -19.95 -4.21 -2.08
CA TYR A 110 -20.05 -2.94 -1.38
C TYR A 110 -19.78 -1.78 -2.34
N GLY A 111 -20.08 -0.57 -1.91
CA GLY A 111 -19.84 0.62 -2.73
C GLY A 111 -19.24 1.76 -1.93
N ASP A 112 -19.13 2.92 -2.56
CA ASP A 112 -18.73 4.15 -1.91
C ASP A 112 -19.82 4.72 -1.04
N ALA A 113 -19.48 5.65 -0.15
CA ALA A 113 -20.44 6.32 0.72
C ALA A 113 -20.22 7.83 0.73
N LEU A 114 -21.26 8.55 1.15
CA LEU A 114 -21.17 9.96 1.48
C LEU A 114 -21.32 10.13 2.99
N ALA A 115 -20.39 10.85 3.62
CA ALA A 115 -20.49 11.28 5.00
C ALA A 115 -21.05 12.70 5.04
N SER A 116 -22.20 12.91 5.71
CA SER A 116 -22.81 14.22 5.91
C SER A 116 -22.49 14.72 7.31
N PHE A 117 -22.07 15.97 7.43
CA PHE A 117 -21.72 16.61 8.69
C PHE A 117 -22.83 17.54 9.18
N PRO A 118 -22.88 17.87 10.49
CA PRO A 118 -23.89 18.77 11.04
C PRO A 118 -23.90 20.19 10.44
N ASP A 119 -22.77 20.63 9.88
CA ASP A 119 -22.63 21.91 9.16
C ASP A 119 -23.13 21.86 7.71
N GLY A 120 -23.78 20.75 7.29
CA GLY A 120 -24.28 20.53 5.94
C GLY A 120 -23.23 20.11 4.92
N SER A 121 -21.95 20.04 5.31
CA SER A 121 -20.89 19.60 4.41
C SER A 121 -20.93 18.09 4.17
N ILE A 122 -20.44 17.65 3.00
CA ILE A 122 -20.43 16.25 2.58
C ILE A 122 -18.99 15.85 2.23
N LEU A 123 -18.58 14.67 2.70
CA LEU A 123 -17.29 14.06 2.38
C LEU A 123 -17.52 12.73 1.64
N PRO A 124 -16.99 12.55 0.42
CA PRO A 124 -17.03 11.27 -0.26
C PRO A 124 -16.01 10.29 0.37
N LEU A 125 -16.47 9.08 0.61
CA LEU A 125 -15.64 7.94 1.03
C LEU A 125 -15.51 7.00 -0.16
N LEU A 126 -14.40 7.12 -0.85
CA LEU A 126 -14.04 6.31 -2.03
C LEU A 126 -13.25 5.10 -1.55
N ARG A 127 -13.78 3.91 -1.74
CA ARG A 127 -13.20 2.69 -1.22
C ARG A 127 -12.34 1.97 -2.27
N PRO A 128 -11.21 1.35 -1.90
CA PRO A 128 -10.45 0.50 -2.82
C PRO A 128 -11.17 -0.83 -3.07
N ALA A 129 -10.61 -1.67 -3.96
CA ALA A 129 -11.02 -3.04 -4.12
C ALA A 129 -10.93 -3.82 -2.80
N PHE A 130 -11.65 -4.96 -2.73
CA PHE A 130 -11.67 -5.79 -1.53
C PHE A 130 -10.29 -6.35 -1.21
N ASP A 131 -9.88 -6.16 0.02
CA ASP A 131 -8.64 -6.67 0.58
C ASP A 131 -8.89 -7.17 2.02
N PRO A 132 -8.80 -8.48 2.27
CA PRO A 132 -9.08 -9.05 3.59
C PRO A 132 -8.07 -8.60 4.66
N ASP A 133 -6.81 -8.37 4.29
CA ASP A 133 -5.78 -7.92 5.25
C ASP A 133 -6.05 -6.47 5.66
N TYR A 134 -6.43 -5.63 4.71
CA TYR A 134 -6.79 -4.25 5.00
C TYR A 134 -8.09 -4.17 5.83
N LEU A 135 -9.07 -5.03 5.54
CA LEU A 135 -10.32 -5.07 6.32
C LEU A 135 -10.09 -5.52 7.77
N LEU A 136 -9.16 -6.45 8.01
CA LEU A 136 -8.73 -6.82 9.36
C LEU A 136 -8.02 -5.66 10.07
N ALA A 137 -7.17 -4.92 9.34
CA ALA A 137 -6.42 -3.81 9.91
C ALA A 137 -7.30 -2.56 10.16
N VAL A 138 -8.20 -2.25 9.23
CA VAL A 138 -9.08 -1.07 9.25
C VAL A 138 -10.44 -1.45 8.65
N ASP A 139 -11.53 -1.10 9.32
CA ASP A 139 -12.86 -1.24 8.71
C ASP A 139 -13.10 -0.10 7.69
N TYR A 140 -12.50 -0.28 6.50
CA TYR A 140 -12.58 0.71 5.43
C TYR A 140 -13.85 0.58 4.58
N ILE A 141 -14.56 -0.55 4.69
CA ILE A 141 -15.76 -0.82 3.90
C ILE A 141 -16.99 -0.20 4.56
N GLY A 142 -17.05 -0.25 5.89
CA GLY A 142 -18.21 0.23 6.64
C GLY A 142 -19.42 -0.70 6.56
N PRO A 143 -20.57 -0.30 7.11
CA PRO A 143 -21.64 -1.21 7.46
C PRO A 143 -22.67 -1.47 6.35
N VAL A 144 -22.46 -1.00 5.11
CA VAL A 144 -23.42 -1.22 4.01
C VAL A 144 -22.85 -2.17 3.00
N ILE A 145 -23.39 -3.40 2.99
CA ILE A 145 -23.00 -4.49 2.09
C ILE A 145 -24.23 -5.17 1.50
N ALA A 146 -24.03 -5.83 0.36
CA ALA A 146 -25.05 -6.73 -0.21
C ALA A 146 -24.49 -8.14 -0.39
N LEU A 147 -25.27 -9.15 -0.02
CA LEU A 147 -24.90 -10.57 -0.03
C LEU A 147 -25.89 -11.36 -0.88
N ARG A 148 -25.39 -12.29 -1.71
CA ARG A 148 -26.24 -13.21 -2.50
C ARG A 148 -26.94 -14.19 -1.57
N ARG A 149 -28.27 -14.37 -1.74
CA ARG A 149 -29.09 -15.29 -0.93
C ARG A 149 -29.22 -16.70 -1.50
N THR A 150 -29.20 -16.85 -2.82
CA THR A 150 -29.69 -18.06 -3.47
C THR A 150 -28.59 -19.04 -3.84
N GLY A 151 -28.90 -20.33 -3.63
CA GLY A 151 -28.24 -21.47 -4.31
C GLY A 151 -26.95 -21.97 -3.67
N LEU A 152 -26.44 -21.29 -2.68
CA LEU A 152 -25.18 -21.67 -2.03
C LEU A 152 -25.43 -21.95 -0.56
N VAL A 153 -24.72 -22.92 -0.02
CA VAL A 153 -24.75 -23.27 1.41
C VAL A 153 -24.69 -21.97 2.19
N PRO A 154 -25.67 -21.69 3.06
CA PRO A 154 -25.76 -20.40 3.75
C PRO A 154 -24.46 -20.12 4.49
N ILE A 155 -23.89 -18.94 4.23
CA ILE A 155 -22.89 -18.40 5.11
C ILE A 155 -23.61 -18.21 6.43
N GLU A 156 -23.15 -18.85 7.51
CA GLU A 156 -23.66 -18.60 8.83
C GLU A 156 -23.47 -17.12 9.14
N LEU A 157 -24.56 -16.37 9.13
CA LEU A 157 -24.49 -14.91 9.36
C LEU A 157 -24.13 -14.68 10.83
N PRO A 158 -23.25 -13.71 11.11
CA PRO A 158 -23.02 -13.27 12.49
C PRO A 158 -24.28 -12.58 13.06
N ASP A 159 -24.24 -12.22 14.35
CA ASP A 159 -25.27 -11.39 14.97
C ASP A 159 -25.34 -10.05 14.24
N ASP A 160 -26.51 -9.68 13.72
CA ASP A 160 -26.76 -8.44 12.96
C ASP A 160 -26.61 -7.17 13.82
N ALA A 161 -26.69 -7.30 15.14
CA ALA A 161 -26.38 -6.24 16.08
C ALA A 161 -24.86 -6.02 16.28
N SER A 162 -24.01 -6.92 15.76
CA SER A 162 -22.56 -6.78 15.88
C SER A 162 -22.04 -5.56 15.10
N PRO A 163 -21.23 -4.69 15.71
CA PRO A 163 -20.60 -3.59 14.99
C PRO A 163 -19.61 -4.03 13.90
N THR A 164 -19.23 -5.32 13.87
CA THR A 164 -18.36 -5.92 12.87
C THR A 164 -19.09 -6.82 11.88
N PHE A 165 -20.43 -6.81 11.87
CA PHE A 165 -21.25 -7.67 11.02
C PHE A 165 -20.82 -7.68 9.55
N ALA A 166 -20.70 -6.50 8.94
CA ALA A 166 -20.34 -6.37 7.53
C ALA A 166 -18.95 -6.94 7.25
N ALA A 167 -17.96 -6.59 8.08
CA ALA A 167 -16.59 -7.10 7.95
C ALA A 167 -16.55 -8.63 8.11
N GLU A 168 -17.23 -9.19 9.10
CA GLU A 168 -17.28 -10.63 9.33
C GLU A 168 -17.95 -11.37 8.17
N CYS A 169 -19.06 -10.88 7.63
CA CYS A 169 -19.72 -11.45 6.46
C CYS A 169 -18.80 -11.48 5.23
N LEU A 170 -18.11 -10.37 4.95
CA LEU A 170 -17.20 -10.29 3.81
C LEU A 170 -15.99 -11.22 3.99
N LEU A 171 -15.40 -11.28 5.18
CA LEU A 171 -14.29 -12.19 5.46
C LEU A 171 -14.71 -13.66 5.33
N ARG A 172 -15.88 -14.06 5.85
CA ARG A 172 -16.42 -15.42 5.67
C ARG A 172 -16.71 -15.74 4.20
N THR A 173 -17.20 -14.75 3.43
CA THR A 173 -17.39 -14.87 1.99
C THR A 173 -16.06 -15.12 1.27
N ALA A 174 -15.03 -14.34 1.63
CA ALA A 174 -13.69 -14.50 1.07
C ALA A 174 -13.05 -15.86 1.41
N ASP A 175 -13.22 -16.33 2.66
CA ASP A 175 -12.72 -17.64 3.10
C ASP A 175 -13.34 -18.79 2.31
N ARG A 176 -14.61 -18.64 1.94
CA ARG A 176 -15.35 -19.72 1.25
C ARG A 176 -15.22 -19.70 -0.26
N PHE A 177 -15.27 -18.52 -0.86
CA PHE A 177 -15.40 -18.35 -2.32
C PHE A 177 -14.19 -17.63 -2.94
N GLY A 178 -13.22 -17.20 -2.12
CA GLY A 178 -12.11 -16.35 -2.54
C GLY A 178 -12.48 -14.86 -2.59
N SER A 179 -11.47 -14.01 -2.53
CA SER A 179 -11.64 -12.54 -2.58
C SER A 179 -12.26 -12.06 -3.90
N GLY A 180 -12.08 -12.80 -5.00
CA GLY A 180 -12.67 -12.49 -6.30
C GLY A 180 -14.20 -12.55 -6.35
N ALA A 181 -14.83 -13.25 -5.39
CA ALA A 181 -16.29 -13.31 -5.26
C ALA A 181 -16.89 -12.06 -4.60
N ILE A 182 -16.07 -11.09 -4.22
CA ILE A 182 -16.48 -9.83 -3.60
C ILE A 182 -16.10 -8.67 -4.53
N ARG A 183 -17.09 -7.82 -4.84
CA ARG A 183 -16.89 -6.69 -5.75
C ARG A 183 -17.09 -5.35 -5.05
N HIS A 184 -16.19 -4.43 -5.28
CA HIS A 184 -16.40 -3.02 -5.06
C HIS A 184 -17.10 -2.40 -6.28
N LEU A 185 -18.21 -1.69 -6.06
CA LEU A 185 -18.85 -0.83 -7.05
C LEU A 185 -18.38 0.61 -6.80
N PRO A 186 -17.62 1.24 -7.72
CA PRO A 186 -17.12 2.61 -7.53
C PRO A 186 -18.24 3.64 -7.74
N GLN A 187 -19.29 3.53 -6.94
CA GLN A 187 -20.51 4.34 -6.95
C GLN A 187 -20.99 4.54 -5.52
N PHE A 188 -21.55 5.70 -5.25
CA PHE A 188 -22.16 5.99 -3.95
C PHE A 188 -23.41 5.14 -3.75
N LEU A 189 -23.34 4.13 -2.91
CA LEU A 189 -24.45 3.25 -2.55
C LEU A 189 -25.12 3.68 -1.24
N SER A 190 -24.44 4.44 -0.40
CA SER A 190 -24.94 4.82 0.92
C SER A 190 -24.50 6.22 1.32
N GLN A 191 -25.24 6.74 2.31
CA GLN A 191 -24.94 7.98 3.01
C GLN A 191 -25.10 7.75 4.51
N TRP A 192 -24.29 8.40 5.32
CA TRP A 192 -24.44 8.43 6.76
C TRP A 192 -24.29 9.85 7.30
N SER A 193 -24.93 10.13 8.45
CA SER A 193 -24.77 11.40 9.16
C SER A 193 -23.69 11.25 10.25
N VAL A 194 -22.61 12.01 10.16
CA VAL A 194 -21.54 12.01 11.16
C VAL A 194 -22.09 12.56 12.48
N GLY A 195 -21.90 11.80 13.55
CA GLY A 195 -22.47 12.13 14.88
C GLY A 195 -23.70 11.30 15.28
N ALA A 196 -24.30 10.55 14.34
CA ALA A 196 -25.44 9.68 14.63
C ALA A 196 -25.06 8.26 15.14
N GLY A 197 -23.77 7.89 15.12
CA GLY A 197 -23.32 6.59 15.61
C GLY A 197 -21.80 6.57 15.79
N GLY A 198 -21.36 6.08 16.92
CA GLY A 198 -19.99 6.13 17.41
C GLY A 198 -18.96 5.30 16.65
N GLU A 199 -18.67 5.63 15.41
CA GLU A 199 -17.46 5.13 14.74
C GLU A 199 -16.22 5.59 15.51
N GLY A 200 -15.43 4.65 16.01
CA GLY A 200 -14.28 4.91 16.89
C GLY A 200 -14.54 4.73 18.37
N SER A 201 -15.75 4.28 18.76
CA SER A 201 -16.03 3.93 20.15
C SER A 201 -15.12 2.79 20.63
N SER A 202 -14.86 2.73 21.94
CA SER A 202 -14.09 1.64 22.56
C SER A 202 -14.72 0.28 22.28
N SER A 203 -16.05 0.22 22.19
CA SER A 203 -16.80 -1.01 21.84
C SER A 203 -16.50 -1.50 20.42
N HIS A 204 -16.42 -0.62 19.44
CA HIS A 204 -16.07 -0.99 18.06
C HIS A 204 -14.62 -1.52 17.95
N ARG A 205 -13.68 -0.88 18.65
CA ARG A 205 -12.28 -1.35 18.71
C ARG A 205 -12.19 -2.74 19.32
N SER A 206 -12.88 -2.98 20.45
CA SER A 206 -12.92 -4.27 21.11
C SER A 206 -13.55 -5.35 20.24
N ALA A 207 -14.64 -5.06 19.54
CA ALA A 207 -15.27 -5.99 18.61
C ALA A 207 -14.37 -6.37 17.44
N ARG A 208 -13.60 -5.43 16.91
CA ARG A 208 -12.62 -5.71 15.84
C ARG A 208 -11.46 -6.58 16.32
N LEU A 209 -10.94 -6.35 17.53
CA LEU A 209 -9.93 -7.24 18.11
C LEU A 209 -10.50 -8.65 18.33
N ALA A 210 -11.71 -8.76 18.88
CA ALA A 210 -12.39 -10.04 19.06
C ALA A 210 -12.61 -10.78 17.73
N LEU A 211 -12.90 -10.06 16.63
CA LEU A 211 -13.00 -10.65 15.30
C LEU A 211 -11.67 -11.26 14.83
N VAL A 212 -10.54 -10.59 15.08
CA VAL A 212 -9.21 -11.13 14.75
C VAL A 212 -8.89 -12.36 15.60
N GLU A 213 -9.17 -12.31 16.91
CA GLU A 213 -8.96 -13.42 17.84
C GLU A 213 -9.83 -14.64 17.51
N LYS A 214 -11.10 -14.42 17.14
CA LYS A 214 -12.04 -15.47 16.68
C LYS A 214 -11.51 -16.21 15.44
N ARG A 215 -10.65 -15.57 14.65
CA ARG A 215 -9.97 -16.17 13.50
C ARG A 215 -8.66 -16.91 13.89
N GLY A 216 -8.36 -17.04 15.17
CA GLY A 216 -7.15 -17.68 15.67
C GLY A 216 -5.89 -16.85 15.47
N LEU A 217 -6.03 -15.54 15.29
CA LEU A 217 -4.92 -14.61 15.06
C LEU A 217 -4.70 -13.75 16.30
N THR A 218 -3.46 -13.34 16.52
CA THR A 218 -3.11 -12.31 17.52
C THR A 218 -2.95 -10.96 16.86
N ALA A 219 -3.10 -9.88 17.63
CA ALA A 219 -3.02 -8.54 17.09
C ALA A 219 -2.50 -7.52 18.09
N ARG A 220 -1.97 -6.41 17.57
CA ARG A 220 -1.71 -5.17 18.30
C ARG A 220 -2.61 -4.08 17.71
N ILE A 221 -3.09 -3.17 18.53
CA ILE A 221 -3.86 -2.00 18.10
C ILE A 221 -3.08 -0.73 18.46
N ASP A 222 -2.98 0.18 17.52
CA ASP A 222 -2.32 1.48 17.78
C ASP A 222 -3.31 2.53 18.35
N GLU A 223 -2.79 3.70 18.69
CA GLU A 223 -3.56 4.82 19.24
C GLU A 223 -4.67 5.33 18.32
N HIS A 224 -4.57 5.06 17.03
CA HIS A 224 -5.56 5.43 16.01
C HIS A 224 -6.58 4.31 15.72
N GLY A 225 -6.46 3.18 16.39
CA GLY A 225 -7.36 2.05 16.20
C GLY A 225 -7.02 1.17 14.98
N VAL A 226 -5.82 1.33 14.40
CA VAL A 226 -5.35 0.44 13.34
C VAL A 226 -4.80 -0.85 13.95
N ILE A 227 -5.23 -1.97 13.43
CA ILE A 227 -4.83 -3.30 13.90
C ILE A 227 -3.66 -3.82 13.06
N THR A 228 -2.57 -4.18 13.73
CA THR A 228 -1.50 -4.99 13.15
C THR A 228 -1.74 -6.45 13.51
N VAL A 229 -2.12 -7.25 12.52
CA VAL A 229 -2.33 -8.69 12.71
C VAL A 229 -0.98 -9.40 12.77
N LEU A 230 -0.77 -10.16 13.84
CA LEU A 230 0.45 -10.94 14.04
C LEU A 230 0.18 -12.40 13.66
N ARG A 231 0.42 -12.76 12.42
CA ARG A 231 0.24 -14.12 11.93
C ARG A 231 1.24 -15.06 12.61
N PRO A 232 0.88 -16.32 12.88
CA PRO A 232 1.76 -17.26 13.55
C PRO A 232 3.06 -17.46 12.77
N LEU A 233 4.15 -17.57 13.49
CA LEU A 233 5.47 -17.90 12.94
C LEU A 233 5.82 -19.34 13.28
N PRO A 234 6.57 -20.04 12.42
CA PRO A 234 7.06 -21.36 12.75
C PRO A 234 7.99 -21.27 13.98
N GLU A 235 8.03 -22.34 14.77
CA GLU A 235 8.87 -22.41 15.97
C GLU A 235 10.34 -22.16 15.63
N GLN A 236 10.84 -22.83 14.58
CA GLN A 236 12.14 -22.54 14.03
C GLN A 236 12.04 -21.45 12.98
N ARG A 237 12.56 -20.27 13.27
CA ARG A 237 12.61 -19.15 12.33
C ARG A 237 13.46 -19.50 11.12
N PRO A 238 12.96 -19.33 9.89
CA PRO A 238 13.76 -19.57 8.69
C PRO A 238 14.89 -18.56 8.56
N LEU A 239 15.98 -18.98 7.93
CA LEU A 239 17.07 -18.10 7.57
C LEU A 239 16.59 -17.01 6.58
N VAL A 240 16.93 -15.76 6.86
CA VAL A 240 16.72 -14.61 5.97
C VAL A 240 18.07 -14.18 5.42
N SER A 241 18.17 -14.03 4.10
CA SER A 241 19.32 -13.44 3.44
C SER A 241 19.05 -11.96 3.18
N LEU A 242 19.74 -11.08 3.93
CA LEU A 242 19.74 -9.64 3.70
C LEU A 242 20.71 -9.34 2.55
N ILE A 243 20.20 -8.81 1.44
CA ILE A 243 20.94 -8.55 0.21
C ILE A 243 21.11 -7.05 0.04
N VAL A 244 22.36 -6.56 0.08
CA VAL A 244 22.68 -5.13 0.05
C VAL A 244 23.61 -4.83 -1.12
N PRO A 245 23.14 -4.24 -2.22
CA PRO A 245 23.96 -3.81 -3.33
C PRO A 245 24.74 -2.54 -2.99
N THR A 246 26.01 -2.49 -3.35
CA THR A 246 26.85 -1.31 -3.14
C THR A 246 27.86 -1.10 -4.25
N ARG A 247 28.32 0.12 -4.38
CA ARG A 247 29.56 0.50 -5.07
C ARG A 247 30.14 1.71 -4.33
N ASP A 248 31.28 1.51 -3.69
CA ASP A 248 31.86 2.55 -2.86
C ASP A 248 30.85 3.07 -1.81
N ARG A 249 30.82 4.38 -1.52
CA ARG A 249 29.82 5.02 -0.67
C ARG A 249 29.75 4.44 0.74
N LEU A 250 30.92 4.29 1.37
CA LEU A 250 31.02 3.83 2.76
C LEU A 250 30.20 4.69 3.72
N ASP A 251 30.02 5.98 3.40
CA ASP A 251 29.16 6.93 4.11
C ASP A 251 27.68 6.49 4.19
N LEU A 252 27.22 5.68 3.28
CA LEU A 252 25.88 5.10 3.26
C LEU A 252 25.89 3.64 3.74
N LEU A 253 26.82 2.83 3.24
CA LEU A 253 26.86 1.40 3.53
C LEU A 253 27.05 1.10 5.02
N ARG A 254 27.96 1.81 5.70
CA ARG A 254 28.25 1.56 7.13
C ARG A 254 27.02 1.85 8.01
N PRO A 255 26.36 3.02 7.95
CA PRO A 255 25.15 3.24 8.72
C PRO A 255 24.02 2.25 8.42
N CYS A 256 23.86 1.85 7.14
CA CYS A 256 22.90 0.82 6.74
C CYS A 256 23.16 -0.49 7.49
N LEU A 257 24.37 -1.07 7.33
CA LEU A 257 24.70 -2.35 7.95
C LEU A 257 24.69 -2.31 9.47
N ASP A 258 25.17 -1.24 10.08
CA ASP A 258 25.17 -1.06 11.53
C ASP A 258 23.74 -0.97 12.07
N SER A 259 22.85 -0.29 11.35
CA SER A 259 21.43 -0.21 11.73
C SER A 259 20.72 -1.56 11.58
N LEU A 260 20.94 -2.26 10.47
CA LEU A 260 20.36 -3.60 10.23
C LEU A 260 20.80 -4.58 11.32
N ARG A 261 22.09 -4.59 11.69
CA ARG A 261 22.61 -5.49 12.74
C ARG A 261 22.06 -5.15 14.14
N ARG A 262 21.92 -3.87 14.45
CA ARG A 262 21.46 -3.39 15.77
C ARG A 262 19.94 -3.48 15.94
N ALA A 263 19.20 -3.16 14.89
CA ALA A 263 17.75 -2.99 14.94
C ALA A 263 17.02 -4.10 14.16
N THR A 264 17.54 -5.33 14.15
CA THR A 264 16.83 -6.48 13.57
C THR A 264 16.73 -7.58 14.60
N ASP A 265 15.54 -7.79 15.12
CA ASP A 265 15.25 -8.88 16.06
C ASP A 265 14.74 -10.12 15.31
N TRP A 266 15.67 -10.73 14.54
CA TRP A 266 15.41 -12.00 13.86
C TRP A 266 16.60 -12.93 14.04
N PRO A 267 16.42 -14.13 14.63
CA PRO A 267 17.54 -14.94 15.12
C PRO A 267 18.42 -15.55 14.02
N ALA A 268 17.91 -15.65 12.80
CA ALA A 268 18.60 -16.35 11.72
C ALA A 268 18.72 -15.44 10.48
N CYS A 269 19.77 -14.63 10.43
CA CYS A 269 20.11 -13.79 9.29
C CYS A 269 21.50 -14.07 8.76
N GLU A 270 21.68 -13.98 7.45
CA GLU A 270 22.96 -13.79 6.79
C GLU A 270 22.93 -12.47 6.00
N ILE A 271 24.07 -11.84 5.85
CA ILE A 271 24.22 -10.61 5.05
C ILE A 271 25.05 -10.92 3.81
N LEU A 272 24.51 -10.59 2.63
CA LEU A 272 25.22 -10.64 1.35
C LEU A 272 25.37 -9.21 0.82
N ILE A 273 26.59 -8.78 0.60
CA ILE A 273 26.90 -7.49 -0.01
C ILE A 273 27.26 -7.71 -1.47
N CYS A 274 26.47 -7.15 -2.39
CA CYS A 274 26.77 -7.19 -3.82
C CYS A 274 27.68 -6.01 -4.14
N ASP A 275 28.97 -6.28 -4.28
CA ASP A 275 29.96 -5.25 -4.60
C ASP A 275 30.14 -5.08 -6.10
N ASN A 276 29.79 -3.91 -6.62
CA ASN A 276 29.90 -3.56 -8.03
C ASN A 276 31.19 -2.77 -8.31
N ASP A 277 32.34 -3.46 -8.21
CA ASP A 277 33.67 -2.88 -8.45
C ASP A 277 33.97 -1.64 -7.61
N SER A 278 33.82 -1.73 -6.29
CA SER A 278 34.25 -0.68 -5.38
C SER A 278 35.77 -0.45 -5.53
N ALA A 279 36.18 0.81 -5.54
CA ALA A 279 37.60 1.22 -5.75
C ALA A 279 38.13 2.07 -4.59
N GLU A 280 37.29 2.60 -3.71
CA GLU A 280 37.69 3.38 -2.55
C GLU A 280 38.40 2.47 -1.53
N VAL A 281 39.61 2.84 -1.14
CA VAL A 281 40.46 2.05 -0.22
C VAL A 281 39.72 1.78 1.12
N GLU A 282 39.02 2.77 1.65
CA GLU A 282 38.28 2.65 2.90
C GLU A 282 37.11 1.68 2.76
N THR A 283 36.39 1.71 1.64
CA THR A 283 35.31 0.76 1.34
C THR A 283 35.84 -0.66 1.23
N LEU A 284 36.90 -0.87 0.49
CA LEU A 284 37.55 -2.20 0.33
C LEU A 284 38.07 -2.75 1.66
N ALA A 285 38.67 -1.90 2.51
CA ALA A 285 39.11 -2.30 3.84
C ALA A 285 37.91 -2.74 4.70
N TYR A 286 36.83 -1.96 4.70
CA TYR A 286 35.61 -2.29 5.44
C TYR A 286 34.96 -3.60 4.98
N LEU A 287 34.85 -3.84 3.67
CA LEU A 287 34.32 -5.10 3.11
C LEU A 287 35.16 -6.31 3.53
N ARG A 288 36.48 -6.15 3.56
CA ARG A 288 37.41 -7.19 4.04
C ARG A 288 37.17 -7.47 5.53
N ASP A 289 37.14 -6.45 6.36
CA ASP A 289 36.90 -6.58 7.79
C ASP A 289 35.60 -7.32 8.10
N LEU A 290 34.51 -6.99 7.37
CA LEU A 290 33.22 -7.68 7.52
C LEU A 290 33.31 -9.17 7.16
N THR A 291 34.09 -9.51 6.13
CA THR A 291 34.30 -10.89 5.71
C THR A 291 35.16 -11.66 6.72
N GLU A 292 36.27 -11.09 7.17
CA GLU A 292 37.18 -11.70 8.17
C GLU A 292 36.48 -11.95 9.50
N GLN A 293 35.59 -11.05 9.90
CA GLN A 293 34.75 -11.19 11.10
C GLN A 293 33.56 -12.14 10.91
N GLY A 294 33.33 -12.68 9.72
CA GLY A 294 32.18 -13.54 9.41
C GLY A 294 30.82 -12.82 9.47
N ILE A 295 30.81 -11.50 9.41
CA ILE A 295 29.59 -10.67 9.50
C ILE A 295 28.82 -10.69 8.18
N ALA A 296 29.52 -10.58 7.05
CA ALA A 296 28.91 -10.58 5.73
C ALA A 296 29.72 -11.42 4.73
N ARG A 297 29.04 -11.89 3.69
CA ARG A 297 29.66 -12.48 2.51
C ARG A 297 29.60 -11.48 1.36
N ILE A 298 30.72 -11.32 0.66
CA ILE A 298 30.78 -10.44 -0.51
C ILE A 298 30.49 -11.25 -1.76
N VAL A 299 29.57 -10.75 -2.57
CA VAL A 299 29.25 -11.26 -3.91
C VAL A 299 29.78 -10.25 -4.91
N ALA A 300 30.85 -10.60 -5.61
CA ALA A 300 31.42 -9.74 -6.63
C ALA A 300 30.50 -9.64 -7.84
N CYS A 301 30.17 -8.41 -8.22
CA CYS A 301 29.28 -8.09 -9.34
C CYS A 301 29.96 -7.10 -10.29
N PRO A 302 31.03 -7.52 -10.99
CA PRO A 302 31.82 -6.64 -11.83
C PRO A 302 31.07 -6.15 -13.06
N GLY A 303 31.48 -4.98 -13.58
CA GLY A 303 30.98 -4.42 -14.82
C GLY A 303 30.00 -3.24 -14.64
N PRO A 304 29.26 -2.89 -15.69
CA PRO A 304 28.34 -1.76 -15.66
C PRO A 304 27.25 -1.94 -14.59
N PHE A 305 26.90 -0.83 -13.92
CA PHE A 305 25.87 -0.86 -12.89
C PHE A 305 24.54 -1.41 -13.43
N ASN A 306 24.13 -2.53 -12.86
CA ASN A 306 22.86 -3.21 -13.13
C ASN A 306 22.29 -3.73 -11.81
N PHE A 307 21.38 -2.95 -11.22
CA PHE A 307 20.76 -3.27 -9.93
C PHE A 307 20.08 -4.65 -9.94
N ALA A 308 19.36 -4.96 -11.00
CA ALA A 308 18.66 -6.23 -11.15
C ALA A 308 19.64 -7.42 -11.20
N ALA A 309 20.71 -7.33 -12.01
CA ALA A 309 21.72 -8.41 -12.12
C ALA A 309 22.47 -8.62 -10.80
N MET A 310 22.85 -7.55 -10.12
CA MET A 310 23.53 -7.61 -8.81
C MET A 310 22.68 -8.36 -7.79
N ASN A 311 21.41 -7.99 -7.66
CA ASN A 311 20.51 -8.63 -6.72
C ASN A 311 20.20 -10.09 -7.11
N ASN A 312 20.10 -10.41 -8.40
CA ASN A 312 19.95 -11.78 -8.87
C ASN A 312 21.17 -12.65 -8.52
N ALA A 313 22.38 -12.12 -8.71
CA ALA A 313 23.63 -12.83 -8.37
C ALA A 313 23.71 -13.14 -6.87
N ALA A 314 23.36 -12.18 -6.02
CA ALA A 314 23.31 -12.42 -4.58
C ALA A 314 22.17 -13.36 -4.17
N ALA A 315 21.00 -13.27 -4.80
CA ALA A 315 19.89 -14.18 -4.55
C ALA A 315 20.25 -15.63 -4.95
N ALA A 316 21.07 -15.84 -5.98
CA ALA A 316 21.60 -17.15 -6.35
C ALA A 316 22.60 -17.69 -5.32
N ALA A 317 23.38 -16.81 -4.67
CA ALA A 317 24.33 -17.16 -3.62
C ALA A 317 23.68 -17.27 -2.21
N ALA A 318 22.46 -16.81 -2.06
CA ALA A 318 21.71 -16.78 -0.81
C ALA A 318 21.32 -18.20 -0.35
N ARG A 319 21.40 -18.43 0.97
CA ARG A 319 21.01 -19.69 1.63
C ARG A 319 19.66 -19.58 2.34
N GLY A 320 19.16 -18.34 2.51
CA GLY A 320 17.90 -18.08 3.20
C GLY A 320 16.69 -18.59 2.44
N ARG A 321 15.70 -19.06 3.19
CA ARG A 321 14.36 -19.31 2.67
C ARG A 321 13.70 -18.00 2.23
N LEU A 322 14.00 -16.90 2.92
CA LEU A 322 13.51 -15.56 2.61
C LEU A 322 14.67 -14.70 2.11
N LEU A 323 14.42 -13.92 1.07
CA LEU A 323 15.31 -12.91 0.54
C LEU A 323 14.78 -11.53 0.95
N ALA A 324 15.61 -10.72 1.57
CA ALA A 324 15.33 -9.35 1.91
C ALA A 324 16.28 -8.43 1.13
N PHE A 325 15.77 -7.80 0.07
CA PHE A 325 16.50 -6.80 -0.70
C PHE A 325 16.45 -5.48 0.05
N VAL A 326 17.60 -4.88 0.32
CA VAL A 326 17.74 -3.64 1.09
C VAL A 326 18.78 -2.75 0.43
N ASN A 327 18.43 -1.52 0.05
CA ASN A 327 19.39 -0.57 -0.48
C ASN A 327 20.42 -0.16 0.58
N ASN A 328 21.63 0.19 0.15
CA ASN A 328 22.73 0.59 1.05
C ASN A 328 22.54 1.97 1.72
N ASP A 329 21.44 2.69 1.41
CA ASP A 329 21.02 3.96 2.03
C ASP A 329 19.71 3.82 2.83
N VAL A 330 19.35 2.58 3.18
CA VAL A 330 18.24 2.27 4.08
C VAL A 330 18.77 2.04 5.49
N GLU A 331 18.08 2.58 6.50
CA GLU A 331 18.39 2.39 7.91
C GLU A 331 17.17 1.88 8.68
N ALA A 332 17.37 0.77 9.40
CA ALA A 332 16.39 0.22 10.32
C ALA A 332 16.49 0.90 11.70
N PHE A 333 15.35 1.16 12.34
CA PHE A 333 15.31 1.72 13.69
C PHE A 333 14.31 1.02 14.64
N ALA A 334 13.33 0.29 14.11
CA ALA A 334 12.40 -0.52 14.88
C ALA A 334 12.82 -2.00 14.83
N PRO A 335 12.90 -2.73 15.97
CA PRO A 335 13.48 -4.08 15.99
C PRO A 335 12.61 -5.12 15.28
N ASP A 336 11.32 -4.92 15.17
CA ASP A 336 10.34 -5.87 14.63
C ASP A 336 10.05 -5.70 13.13
N TRP A 337 10.74 -4.77 12.43
CA TRP A 337 10.50 -4.49 11.02
C TRP A 337 10.57 -5.75 10.13
N LEU A 338 11.62 -6.55 10.32
CA LEU A 338 11.83 -7.76 9.52
C LEU A 338 10.84 -8.86 9.90
N GLU A 339 10.55 -9.01 11.19
CA GLU A 339 9.57 -9.98 11.67
C GLU A 339 8.19 -9.71 11.06
N LEU A 340 7.73 -8.46 11.08
CA LEU A 340 6.44 -8.06 10.50
C LEU A 340 6.37 -8.39 9.01
N MET A 341 7.45 -8.13 8.26
CA MET A 341 7.51 -8.46 6.84
C MET A 341 7.59 -9.96 6.58
N CYS A 342 8.38 -10.71 7.36
CA CYS A 342 8.52 -12.15 7.23
C CYS A 342 7.20 -12.90 7.52
N ARG A 343 6.42 -12.44 8.51
CA ARG A 343 5.09 -13.02 8.81
C ARG A 343 4.18 -13.04 7.59
N GLU A 344 4.23 -11.98 6.80
CA GLU A 344 3.42 -11.87 5.58
C GLU A 344 4.06 -12.60 4.38
N ALA A 345 5.39 -12.52 4.21
CA ALA A 345 6.08 -13.14 3.08
C ALA A 345 6.00 -14.67 3.06
N MET A 346 5.90 -15.31 4.24
CA MET A 346 5.76 -16.77 4.35
C MET A 346 4.37 -17.31 4.02
N ARG A 347 3.40 -16.46 3.77
CA ARG A 347 2.05 -16.89 3.39
C ARG A 347 2.07 -17.48 1.97
N PRO A 348 1.32 -18.58 1.73
CA PRO A 348 1.27 -19.22 0.42
C PRO A 348 0.78 -18.29 -0.70
N ASP A 349 -0.15 -17.39 -0.38
CA ASP A 349 -0.80 -16.45 -1.31
C ASP A 349 -0.01 -15.15 -1.54
N VAL A 350 1.08 -14.91 -0.78
CA VAL A 350 1.84 -13.66 -0.84
C VAL A 350 3.16 -13.84 -1.58
N GLY A 351 3.42 -12.99 -2.55
CA GLY A 351 4.67 -12.93 -3.32
C GLY A 351 5.67 -11.97 -2.69
N ALA A 352 5.47 -10.68 -2.88
CA ALA A 352 6.37 -9.63 -2.37
C ALA A 352 5.75 -8.87 -1.20
N VAL A 353 6.60 -8.46 -0.26
CA VAL A 353 6.23 -7.65 0.90
C VAL A 353 7.15 -6.44 0.98
N GLY A 354 6.59 -5.23 1.08
CA GLY A 354 7.34 -3.98 1.20
C GLY A 354 7.06 -3.24 2.50
N ALA A 355 8.04 -2.49 2.95
CA ALA A 355 7.98 -1.68 4.17
C ALA A 355 7.47 -0.25 3.90
N ARG A 356 7.07 0.45 4.95
CA ARG A 356 6.91 1.91 4.94
C ARG A 356 8.28 2.57 5.00
N LEU A 357 8.62 3.36 3.96
CA LEU A 357 9.90 4.06 3.92
C LEU A 357 9.71 5.56 4.13
N LEU A 358 10.56 6.12 4.98
CA LEU A 358 10.62 7.55 5.27
C LEU A 358 11.86 8.16 4.63
N ASP A 359 11.73 9.36 4.07
CA ASP A 359 12.88 10.11 3.54
C ASP A 359 13.73 10.74 4.67
N GLY A 360 14.84 11.40 4.32
CA GLY A 360 15.73 12.04 5.27
C GLY A 360 15.11 13.19 6.09
N GLU A 361 13.90 13.64 5.73
CA GLU A 361 13.13 14.64 6.48
C GLU A 361 11.98 14.00 7.28
N GLY A 362 11.93 12.66 7.37
CA GLY A 362 10.91 11.92 8.11
C GLY A 362 9.54 11.89 7.41
N ARG A 363 9.47 12.14 6.10
CA ARG A 363 8.24 12.08 5.32
C ARG A 363 8.11 10.74 4.60
N ILE A 364 6.88 10.37 4.25
CA ILE A 364 6.63 9.18 3.45
C ILE A 364 7.38 9.28 2.10
N GLN A 365 8.31 8.39 1.88
CA GLN A 365 8.97 8.15 0.61
C GLN A 365 8.26 7.03 -0.15
N HIS A 366 7.85 5.95 0.57
CA HIS A 366 7.14 4.82 0.01
C HIS A 366 5.99 4.37 0.92
N GLY A 367 4.77 4.34 0.36
CA GLY A 367 3.54 3.81 0.96
C GLY A 367 2.81 2.87 -0.02
N GLY A 368 3.56 1.97 -0.69
CA GLY A 368 3.11 1.18 -1.83
C GLY A 368 3.27 1.91 -3.16
N VAL A 369 3.11 1.20 -4.27
CA VAL A 369 3.17 1.75 -5.64
C VAL A 369 1.77 1.78 -6.23
N VAL A 370 1.42 2.91 -6.84
CA VAL A 370 0.18 3.11 -7.62
C VAL A 370 0.53 3.06 -9.09
N LEU A 371 -0.20 2.25 -9.87
CA LEU A 371 -0.11 2.17 -11.33
C LEU A 371 -0.90 3.31 -11.99
N GLY A 372 -0.42 3.82 -13.10
CA GLY A 372 -1.14 4.76 -13.96
C GLY A 372 -0.63 6.19 -13.94
N PRO A 373 -0.19 6.80 -12.83
CA PRO A 373 0.23 8.20 -12.81
C PRO A 373 1.29 8.53 -13.87
N GLY A 374 0.98 9.51 -14.72
CA GLY A 374 1.83 9.90 -15.86
C GLY A 374 2.00 8.80 -16.91
N GLY A 375 1.10 7.81 -16.96
CA GLY A 375 1.21 6.63 -17.84
C GLY A 375 2.36 5.70 -17.41
N LEU A 376 2.72 5.70 -16.12
CA LEU A 376 3.76 4.88 -15.51
C LEU A 376 3.33 4.42 -14.11
N VAL A 377 4.13 4.74 -13.09
CA VAL A 377 3.88 4.39 -11.69
C VAL A 377 4.38 5.50 -10.77
N THR A 378 3.86 5.52 -9.54
CA THR A 378 4.36 6.40 -8.48
C THR A 378 4.25 5.75 -7.11
N HIS A 379 5.03 6.24 -6.15
CA HIS A 379 4.84 5.88 -4.75
C HIS A 379 3.58 6.53 -4.19
N GLY A 380 2.74 5.74 -3.56
CA GLY A 380 1.52 6.20 -2.89
C GLY A 380 1.85 7.08 -1.67
N HIS A 381 1.03 8.12 -1.42
CA HIS A 381 1.17 9.04 -0.29
C HIS A 381 2.53 9.73 -0.15
N ARG A 382 3.33 9.79 -1.22
CA ARG A 382 4.65 10.42 -1.16
C ARG A 382 4.56 11.85 -0.63
N PHE A 383 5.52 12.24 0.22
CA PHE A 383 5.65 13.53 0.91
C PHE A 383 4.67 13.78 2.07
N PHE A 384 3.78 12.85 2.39
CA PHE A 384 3.00 12.95 3.63
C PHE A 384 3.94 12.86 4.84
N PRO A 385 3.57 13.45 5.99
CA PRO A 385 4.30 13.24 7.25
C PRO A 385 4.43 11.75 7.56
N GLY A 386 5.54 11.35 8.18
CA GLY A 386 5.82 9.94 8.46
C GLY A 386 4.83 9.30 9.44
N ASP A 387 4.20 10.12 10.28
CA ASP A 387 3.17 9.74 11.26
C ASP A 387 1.73 9.79 10.69
N ALA A 388 1.54 10.29 9.46
CA ALA A 388 0.24 10.40 8.84
C ALA A 388 -0.47 9.03 8.74
N LEU A 389 -1.78 9.04 8.91
CA LEU A 389 -2.61 7.85 8.70
C LEU A 389 -2.73 7.48 7.21
N GLY A 390 -2.67 8.47 6.34
CA GLY A 390 -3.03 8.32 4.94
C GLY A 390 -4.55 8.19 4.74
N TYR A 391 -4.96 8.07 3.48
CA TYR A 391 -6.38 7.90 3.16
C TYR A 391 -6.89 6.57 3.73
N LEU A 392 -7.98 6.60 4.50
CA LEU A 392 -8.56 5.45 5.20
C LEU A 392 -7.51 4.67 6.05
N SER A 393 -6.55 5.35 6.65
CA SER A 393 -5.44 4.79 7.44
C SER A 393 -4.50 3.86 6.65
N ALA A 394 -4.46 3.97 5.33
CA ALA A 394 -3.70 3.11 4.42
C ALA A 394 -2.18 3.10 4.66
N LEU A 395 -1.62 4.15 5.27
CA LEU A 395 -0.19 4.21 5.58
C LEU A 395 0.21 3.37 6.80
N ARG A 396 -0.72 3.09 7.69
CA ARG A 396 -0.47 2.31 8.91
C ARG A 396 -0.87 0.85 8.79
N ALA A 397 -1.82 0.55 7.93
CA ALA A 397 -2.36 -0.80 7.73
C ALA A 397 -1.42 -1.70 6.93
N THR A 398 -1.50 -3.01 7.19
CA THR A 398 -1.08 -4.04 6.22
C THR A 398 -2.17 -4.15 5.17
N ARG A 399 -1.79 -4.03 3.90
CA ARG A 399 -2.75 -4.05 2.78
C ARG A 399 -2.11 -4.49 1.48
N GLU A 400 -2.95 -4.95 0.56
CA GLU A 400 -2.52 -5.25 -0.80
C GLU A 400 -2.26 -3.98 -1.60
N VAL A 401 -1.22 -4.01 -2.41
CA VAL A 401 -0.82 -2.94 -3.33
C VAL A 401 -0.37 -3.53 -4.66
N SER A 402 -0.36 -2.73 -5.70
CA SER A 402 0.05 -3.20 -7.02
C SER A 402 1.54 -3.56 -7.10
N ALA A 403 2.38 -2.85 -6.37
CA ALA A 403 3.80 -3.16 -6.24
C ALA A 403 4.41 -2.48 -5.01
N VAL A 404 5.63 -2.92 -4.64
CA VAL A 404 6.48 -2.32 -3.62
C VAL A 404 7.88 -2.12 -4.15
N THR A 405 8.67 -1.21 -3.54
CA THR A 405 10.03 -0.92 -3.98
C THR A 405 11.04 -1.91 -3.42
N ALA A 406 12.02 -2.33 -4.22
CA ALA A 406 13.15 -3.14 -3.79
C ALA A 406 14.16 -2.37 -2.90
N ALA A 407 13.90 -1.11 -2.59
CA ALA A 407 14.67 -0.42 -1.56
C ALA A 407 14.55 -1.11 -0.19
N CYS A 408 13.37 -1.75 0.10
CA CYS A 408 13.19 -2.71 1.19
C CYS A 408 12.03 -3.65 0.80
N LEU A 409 12.36 -4.87 0.34
CA LEU A 409 11.42 -5.86 -0.14
C LEU A 409 11.80 -7.26 0.38
N VAL A 410 10.82 -7.99 0.91
CA VAL A 410 10.98 -9.39 1.33
C VAL A 410 10.14 -10.30 0.44
N VAL A 411 10.72 -11.43 0.03
CA VAL A 411 10.07 -12.46 -0.80
C VAL A 411 10.62 -13.85 -0.45
N GLU A 412 9.81 -14.91 -0.55
CA GLU A 412 10.36 -16.26 -0.48
C GLU A 412 11.26 -16.56 -1.68
N ALA A 413 12.43 -17.14 -1.43
CA ALA A 413 13.42 -17.45 -2.46
C ALA A 413 12.86 -18.36 -3.57
N GLU A 414 11.97 -19.27 -3.22
CA GLU A 414 11.31 -20.16 -4.19
C GLU A 414 10.39 -19.37 -5.13
N LYS A 415 9.55 -18.48 -4.59
CA LYS A 415 8.64 -17.64 -5.38
C LYS A 415 9.42 -16.67 -6.28
N PHE A 416 10.53 -16.09 -5.75
CA PHE A 416 11.43 -15.24 -6.53
C PHE A 416 12.03 -15.99 -7.72
N ARG A 417 12.52 -17.22 -7.50
CA ARG A 417 13.08 -18.05 -8.57
C ARG A 417 12.01 -18.51 -9.57
N ALA A 418 10.80 -18.85 -9.09
CA ALA A 418 9.72 -19.31 -9.94
C ALA A 418 9.30 -18.29 -11.02
N VAL A 419 9.45 -16.99 -10.73
CA VAL A 419 9.19 -15.91 -11.70
C VAL A 419 10.45 -15.42 -12.42
N GLY A 420 11.61 -16.07 -12.24
CA GLY A 420 12.87 -15.76 -12.90
C GLY A 420 13.64 -14.58 -12.28
N GLY A 421 13.34 -14.17 -11.04
CA GLY A 421 14.01 -13.07 -10.36
C GLY A 421 13.69 -11.71 -10.97
N PHE A 422 14.62 -10.74 -10.84
CA PHE A 422 14.53 -9.46 -11.54
C PHE A 422 14.88 -9.61 -13.02
N ASP A 423 14.16 -8.92 -13.91
CA ASP A 423 14.49 -8.88 -15.35
C ASP A 423 15.66 -7.91 -15.58
N ALA A 424 16.88 -8.45 -15.48
CA ALA A 424 18.11 -7.68 -15.58
C ALA A 424 18.46 -7.19 -17.00
N GLU A 425 17.85 -7.77 -18.02
CA GLU A 425 18.04 -7.39 -19.42
C GLU A 425 17.16 -6.19 -19.78
N THR A 426 15.85 -6.27 -19.45
CA THR A 426 14.89 -5.25 -19.82
C THR A 426 14.86 -4.08 -18.81
N PHE A 427 15.01 -4.38 -17.52
CA PHE A 427 14.91 -3.41 -16.42
C PHE A 427 16.14 -3.46 -15.51
N PRO A 428 17.32 -3.10 -16.03
CA PRO A 428 18.54 -3.16 -15.24
C PRO A 428 18.55 -2.27 -14.00
N VAL A 429 17.82 -1.15 -14.02
CA VAL A 429 17.86 -0.16 -12.92
C VAL A 429 16.50 0.38 -12.52
N ASP A 430 15.67 0.79 -13.49
CA ASP A 430 14.35 1.38 -13.22
C ASP A 430 13.25 0.33 -13.44
N PHE A 431 12.17 0.37 -12.64
CA PHE A 431 10.99 -0.50 -12.77
C PHE A 431 11.21 -2.02 -12.52
N ASN A 432 12.41 -2.47 -12.19
CA ASN A 432 12.67 -3.89 -11.95
C ASN A 432 11.85 -4.47 -10.77
N ASP A 433 11.65 -3.68 -9.72
CA ASP A 433 10.84 -4.01 -8.56
C ASP A 433 9.35 -4.08 -8.89
N VAL A 434 8.84 -3.12 -9.64
CA VAL A 434 7.44 -3.11 -10.09
C VAL A 434 7.19 -4.28 -11.05
N ASP A 435 8.08 -4.52 -12.01
CA ASP A 435 8.01 -5.65 -12.94
C ASP A 435 7.99 -6.99 -12.18
N LEU A 436 8.86 -7.17 -11.18
CA LEU A 436 8.87 -8.35 -10.32
C LEU A 436 7.51 -8.56 -9.63
N CYS A 437 6.97 -7.50 -8.99
CA CYS A 437 5.66 -7.58 -8.32
C CYS A 437 4.53 -7.94 -9.29
N LEU A 438 4.53 -7.36 -10.49
CA LEU A 438 3.50 -7.65 -11.50
C LEU A 438 3.63 -9.08 -12.07
N ARG A 439 4.86 -9.62 -12.23
CA ARG A 439 5.05 -11.04 -12.61
C ARG A 439 4.64 -11.99 -11.49
N LEU A 440 4.93 -11.67 -10.24
CA LEU A 440 4.41 -12.43 -9.09
C LEU A 440 2.88 -12.44 -9.08
N ARG A 441 2.24 -11.29 -9.36
CA ARG A 441 0.78 -11.21 -9.49
C ARG A 441 0.24 -12.06 -10.64
N GLN A 442 0.90 -12.10 -11.80
CA GLN A 442 0.53 -12.99 -12.91
C GLN A 442 0.66 -14.47 -12.54
N ALA A 443 1.59 -14.81 -11.64
CA ALA A 443 1.72 -16.15 -11.07
C ALA A 443 0.74 -16.45 -9.93
N GLY A 444 -0.20 -15.53 -9.62
CA GLY A 444 -1.27 -15.74 -8.64
C GLY A 444 -0.92 -15.25 -7.21
N PHE A 445 0.22 -14.59 -7.01
CA PHE A 445 0.61 -14.09 -5.70
C PHE A 445 0.18 -12.62 -5.50
N ARG A 446 -0.13 -12.27 -4.27
CA ARG A 446 -0.44 -10.89 -3.84
C ARG A 446 0.85 -10.16 -3.47
N THR A 447 0.84 -8.85 -3.59
CA THR A 447 1.91 -7.98 -3.09
C THR A 447 1.37 -7.18 -1.91
N LEU A 448 2.04 -7.25 -0.76
CA LEU A 448 1.60 -6.57 0.46
C LEU A 448 2.54 -5.43 0.84
N TYR A 449 1.94 -4.35 1.28
CA TYR A 449 2.60 -3.26 2.00
C TYR A 449 2.32 -3.43 3.49
N VAL A 450 3.37 -3.40 4.32
CA VAL A 450 3.27 -3.55 5.77
C VAL A 450 3.52 -2.21 6.44
N GLY A 451 2.45 -1.50 6.81
CA GLY A 451 2.53 -0.17 7.38
C GLY A 451 3.24 -0.08 8.73
N GLY A 452 3.28 -1.18 9.50
CA GLY A 452 3.99 -1.29 10.77
C GLY A 452 5.51 -1.46 10.63
N ALA A 453 6.01 -1.97 9.49
CA ALA A 453 7.43 -2.11 9.21
C ALA A 453 7.98 -0.78 8.67
N VAL A 454 8.68 -0.01 9.50
CA VAL A 454 9.11 1.36 9.18
C VAL A 454 10.63 1.46 9.16
N LEU A 455 11.18 1.97 8.04
CA LEU A 455 12.60 2.22 7.89
C LEU A 455 12.84 3.61 7.27
N HIS A 456 14.03 4.16 7.47
CA HIS A 456 14.48 5.35 6.75
C HIS A 456 15.14 4.94 5.43
N HIS A 457 14.87 5.69 4.36
CA HIS A 457 15.53 5.57 3.07
C HIS A 457 16.00 6.96 2.63
N ARG A 458 17.27 7.24 2.82
CA ARG A 458 17.85 8.58 2.66
C ARG A 458 17.75 9.13 1.23
N GLU A 459 17.42 8.27 0.25
CA GLU A 459 17.32 8.63 -1.18
C GLU A 459 18.55 9.44 -1.62
N ALA A 460 19.75 8.98 -1.24
CA ALA A 460 20.99 9.64 -1.58
C ALA A 460 21.05 9.79 -3.11
N ALA A 461 21.15 11.04 -3.57
CA ALA A 461 21.07 11.42 -4.98
C ALA A 461 22.34 11.00 -5.77
N SER A 462 22.73 9.73 -5.64
CA SER A 462 23.90 9.14 -6.30
C SER A 462 23.73 8.99 -7.81
N ARG A 463 22.49 9.11 -8.34
CA ARG A 463 22.24 8.99 -9.78
C ARG A 463 22.63 10.27 -10.51
N ARG A 464 23.88 10.33 -11.00
CA ARG A 464 24.30 11.39 -11.92
C ARG A 464 23.49 11.31 -13.20
N ARG A 465 22.95 12.45 -13.64
CA ARG A 465 22.23 12.58 -14.94
C ARG A 465 23.26 12.66 -16.08
N SER A 466 23.74 11.53 -16.56
CA SER A 466 24.48 11.46 -17.81
C SER A 466 23.53 11.24 -18.99
N ALA A 467 23.99 11.49 -20.22
CA ALA A 467 23.22 11.18 -21.42
C ALA A 467 22.91 9.68 -21.53
N GLU A 468 23.84 8.85 -21.07
CA GLU A 468 23.71 7.39 -21.03
C GLU A 468 22.61 6.94 -20.05
N THR A 469 22.61 7.46 -18.81
CA THR A 469 21.57 7.16 -17.81
C THR A 469 20.19 7.62 -18.26
N GLN A 470 20.09 8.75 -18.97
CA GLN A 470 18.84 9.23 -19.55
C GLN A 470 18.36 8.34 -20.71
N SER A 471 19.29 7.87 -21.55
CA SER A 471 18.98 6.97 -22.68
C SER A 471 18.49 5.61 -22.16
N ARG A 472 19.17 5.03 -21.15
CA ARG A 472 18.75 3.82 -20.49
C ARG A 472 17.34 4.00 -19.91
N HIS A 473 17.10 5.03 -19.09
CA HIS A 473 15.80 5.31 -18.49
C HIS A 473 14.68 5.40 -19.54
N ARG A 474 14.91 6.05 -20.68
CA ARG A 474 13.91 6.10 -21.77
C ARG A 474 13.59 4.71 -22.31
N ARG A 475 14.59 3.86 -22.55
CA ARG A 475 14.37 2.48 -23.02
C ARG A 475 13.57 1.67 -22.01
N GLU A 476 13.90 1.79 -20.71
CA GLU A 476 13.17 1.10 -19.63
C GLU A 476 11.71 1.58 -19.54
N VAL A 477 11.46 2.89 -19.66
CA VAL A 477 10.09 3.47 -19.73
C VAL A 477 9.30 2.90 -20.91
N GLU A 478 9.88 2.86 -22.11
CA GLU A 478 9.22 2.33 -23.31
C GLU A 478 8.93 0.83 -23.18
N ALA A 479 9.88 0.06 -22.64
CA ALA A 479 9.72 -1.36 -22.38
C ALA A 479 8.62 -1.61 -21.33
N PHE A 480 8.60 -0.82 -20.26
CA PHE A 480 7.60 -0.93 -19.20
C PHE A 480 6.19 -0.65 -19.72
N ARG A 481 6.01 0.43 -20.49
CA ARG A 481 4.73 0.75 -21.14
C ARG A 481 4.27 -0.33 -22.11
N ARG A 482 5.19 -0.88 -22.89
CA ARG A 482 4.88 -1.95 -23.84
C ARG A 482 4.44 -3.24 -23.14
N ARG A 483 5.11 -3.60 -22.03
CA ARG A 483 4.81 -4.84 -21.28
C ARG A 483 3.54 -4.70 -20.42
N TRP A 484 3.40 -3.60 -19.71
CA TRP A 484 2.41 -3.42 -18.66
C TRP A 484 1.33 -2.38 -18.97
N GLY A 485 1.36 -1.76 -20.16
CA GLY A 485 0.43 -0.70 -20.56
C GLY A 485 -1.03 -0.94 -20.22
N PRO A 486 -1.61 -2.12 -20.50
CA PRO A 486 -3.00 -2.42 -20.15
C PRO A 486 -3.30 -2.33 -18.64
N LEU A 487 -2.35 -2.69 -17.76
CA LEU A 487 -2.51 -2.61 -16.31
C LEU A 487 -2.36 -1.19 -15.78
N LEU A 488 -1.72 -0.28 -16.55
CA LEU A 488 -1.56 1.11 -16.16
C LEU A 488 -2.85 1.94 -16.33
N ALA A 489 -3.87 1.38 -16.98
CA ALA A 489 -5.14 2.06 -17.18
C ALA A 489 -5.93 2.25 -15.88
N GLN A 490 -5.85 1.27 -14.98
CA GLN A 490 -6.55 1.30 -13.70
C GLN A 490 -5.86 0.43 -12.66
N ASP A 491 -5.41 1.04 -11.57
CA ASP A 491 -4.90 0.34 -10.40
C ASP A 491 -6.08 -0.13 -9.54
N PRO A 492 -6.20 -1.43 -9.20
CA PRO A 492 -7.32 -1.92 -8.39
C PRO A 492 -7.30 -1.39 -6.95
N HIS A 493 -6.13 -0.98 -6.44
CA HIS A 493 -5.94 -0.48 -5.08
C HIS A 493 -5.99 1.05 -5.00
N TYR A 494 -6.22 1.72 -6.16
CA TYR A 494 -6.36 3.17 -6.27
C TYR A 494 -7.70 3.51 -6.92
N HIS A 495 -8.62 4.09 -6.14
CA HIS A 495 -9.99 4.31 -6.60
C HIS A 495 -10.04 5.22 -7.84
N PRO A 496 -10.83 4.87 -8.88
CA PRO A 496 -10.89 5.63 -10.15
C PRO A 496 -11.46 7.05 -9.99
N GLY A 497 -12.11 7.36 -8.89
CA GLY A 497 -12.57 8.69 -8.54
C GLY A 497 -11.47 9.66 -8.12
N PHE A 498 -10.25 9.18 -7.85
CA PHE A 498 -9.11 10.05 -7.59
C PHE A 498 -8.42 10.47 -8.89
N ASP A 499 -7.70 11.61 -8.83
CA ASP A 499 -6.87 12.08 -9.94
C ASP A 499 -5.83 11.00 -10.31
N PRO A 500 -5.91 10.44 -11.53
CA PRO A 500 -5.05 9.32 -11.93
C PRO A 500 -3.58 9.71 -12.09
N ASP A 501 -3.27 11.01 -12.17
CA ASP A 501 -1.89 11.49 -12.39
C ASP A 501 -1.10 11.73 -11.10
N LEU A 502 -1.73 11.68 -9.94
CA LEU A 502 -1.09 12.09 -8.69
C LEU A 502 -0.66 10.92 -7.79
N GLY A 503 -1.47 9.86 -7.68
CA GLY A 503 -1.20 8.73 -6.77
C GLY A 503 -1.17 9.11 -5.28
N THR A 504 -1.69 10.28 -4.93
CA THR A 504 -1.58 10.82 -3.56
C THR A 504 -2.89 10.77 -2.79
N TYR A 505 -3.97 10.28 -3.36
CA TYR A 505 -5.31 10.26 -2.74
C TYR A 505 -5.81 11.67 -2.32
N ALA A 506 -5.24 12.72 -2.91
CA ALA A 506 -5.42 14.10 -2.46
C ALA A 506 -6.37 14.91 -3.34
N ARG A 507 -6.79 14.38 -4.46
CA ARG A 507 -7.64 15.09 -5.42
C ARG A 507 -8.60 14.14 -6.11
N LEU A 508 -9.86 14.55 -6.24
CA LEU A 508 -10.86 13.85 -7.08
C LEU A 508 -10.66 14.18 -8.56
N ARG A 509 -11.15 13.26 -9.37
CA ARG A 509 -11.20 13.36 -10.83
C ARG A 509 -12.38 14.22 -11.30
#